data_4c3c1c274c6cfd3992a90ade3324fa8c
#
_entry.id   4c3c1c274c6cfd3992a90ade3324fa8c
#
_cell.length_a   1.000
_cell.length_b   1.000
_cell.length_c   1.000
_cell.angle_alpha   90.00
_cell.angle_beta   90.00
_cell.angle_gamma   90.00
#
_symmetry.space_group_name_H-M   'P 1'
#
loop_
_entity.id
_entity.type
_entity.pdbx_description
1 polymer ?
#
loop_
_entity_poly.entity_id
_entity_poly.type
_entity_poly.pdbx_seq_one_letter_code
_entity_poly.pdbx_strand_id
1 'polypeptide(L)'
;MEISRGVGGGRRTKLAVELARYGAAARHRASEEGVGAALVASTRLASAHLVHPLTVTRRRGRTFRAMGTELPYETTRYNNTWLNERTVEIPVVRHILAGQRPRSVLEIGNVLRNYKLAEFSGVDHTVVDRYEGVDDVVNEDVRTFRADRRYHAVVSVSTLEHVGYDEPEKDPDGPIRALETMRHHLAEDGVLLVTIPLDYNPTIDAAIADGRFSCPEQFSLRRTTKDNRWVQDDVKSGLGCNYGSRFRNANAVYVGLQHGR
;
A
#
# COMPACT_ATOMS: atom_id res chain seq x y z
N MET A 1 -29.74 36.05 18.00
CA MET A 1 -29.54 36.30 16.57
C MET A 1 -28.06 36.04 16.29
N GLU A 2 -27.71 34.75 16.18
CA GLU A 2 -26.34 34.27 15.98
C GLU A 2 -26.17 33.85 14.53
N ILE A 3 -25.20 34.48 13.89
CA ILE A 3 -24.89 34.28 12.48
C ILE A 3 -23.97 33.08 12.35
N SER A 4 -24.52 31.97 11.82
CA SER A 4 -23.77 30.78 11.38
C SER A 4 -22.78 31.17 10.28
N ARG A 5 -21.47 31.04 10.55
CA ARG A 5 -20.41 31.12 9.54
C ARG A 5 -20.18 29.72 8.98
N GLY A 6 -20.54 29.56 7.72
CA GLY A 6 -20.41 28.33 6.97
C GLY A 6 -18.96 27.89 6.75
N VAL A 7 -18.78 26.60 6.85
CA VAL A 7 -17.52 25.86 6.66
C VAL A 7 -17.26 25.66 5.16
N GLY A 8 -16.36 26.45 4.61
CA GLY A 8 -15.81 26.31 3.24
C GLY A 8 -14.36 25.83 3.21
N GLY A 9 -14.03 24.73 3.93
CA GLY A 9 -12.65 24.30 4.14
C GLY A 9 -12.13 23.09 3.33
N GLY A 10 -13.01 22.30 2.70
CA GLY A 10 -12.67 20.93 2.31
C GLY A 10 -11.88 20.72 1.00
N ARG A 11 -11.86 21.66 0.05
CA ARG A 11 -11.20 21.44 -1.26
C ARG A 11 -9.79 22.03 -1.38
N ARG A 12 -9.45 23.06 -0.64
CA ARG A 12 -8.10 23.66 -0.66
C ARG A 12 -7.07 22.84 0.10
N THR A 13 -7.46 22.08 1.11
CA THR A 13 -6.57 21.29 1.96
C THR A 13 -5.94 20.09 1.27
N LYS A 14 -6.65 19.36 0.40
CA LYS A 14 -6.10 18.16 -0.28
C LYS A 14 -5.01 18.50 -1.29
N LEU A 15 -5.20 19.49 -2.14
CA LEU A 15 -4.20 19.93 -3.10
C LEU A 15 -2.97 20.54 -2.39
N ALA A 16 -3.18 21.30 -1.31
CA ALA A 16 -2.11 21.86 -0.52
C ALA A 16 -1.27 20.78 0.19
N VAL A 17 -1.90 19.74 0.70
CA VAL A 17 -1.22 18.59 1.33
C VAL A 17 -0.42 17.79 0.29
N GLU A 18 -0.98 17.52 -0.89
CA GLU A 18 -0.23 16.85 -1.96
C GLU A 18 0.96 17.68 -2.44
N LEU A 19 0.78 18.97 -2.65
CA LEU A 19 1.87 19.89 -3.02
C LEU A 19 2.94 19.97 -1.94
N ALA A 20 2.55 20.00 -0.66
CA ALA A 20 3.49 19.97 0.45
C ALA A 20 4.27 18.65 0.53
N ARG A 21 3.64 17.50 0.30
CA ARG A 21 4.30 16.18 0.20
C ARG A 21 5.30 16.14 -0.95
N TYR A 22 4.93 16.60 -2.14
CA TYR A 22 5.87 16.68 -3.27
C TYR A 22 7.02 17.65 -3.01
N GLY A 23 6.77 18.79 -2.38
CA GLY A 23 7.79 19.74 -1.99
C GLY A 23 8.74 19.20 -0.92
N ALA A 24 8.24 18.45 0.07
CA ALA A 24 9.04 17.77 1.08
C ALA A 24 9.91 16.67 0.47
N ALA A 25 9.34 15.81 -0.36
CA ALA A 25 10.07 14.75 -1.06
C ALA A 25 11.15 15.30 -2.00
N ALA A 26 10.88 16.42 -2.69
CA ALA A 26 11.87 17.10 -3.54
C ALA A 26 13.02 17.70 -2.71
N ARG A 27 12.71 18.31 -1.55
CA ARG A 27 13.74 18.85 -0.64
C ARG A 27 14.59 17.73 -0.03
N HIS A 28 13.98 16.66 0.45
CA HIS A 28 14.69 15.51 0.99
C HIS A 28 15.64 14.91 -0.05
N ARG A 29 15.16 14.71 -1.27
CA ARG A 29 16.00 14.21 -2.37
C ARG A 29 17.11 15.18 -2.76
N ALA A 30 16.86 16.47 -2.71
CA ALA A 30 17.87 17.49 -2.98
C ALA A 30 18.99 17.49 -1.91
N SER A 31 18.67 17.16 -0.66
CA SER A 31 19.66 17.04 0.42
C SER A 31 20.49 15.75 0.35
N GLU A 32 19.93 14.66 -0.14
CA GLU A 32 20.62 13.36 -0.23
C GLU A 32 21.33 13.13 -1.57
N GLU A 33 20.66 13.42 -2.70
CA GLU A 33 21.12 13.10 -4.04
C GLU A 33 21.61 14.34 -4.82
N GLY A 34 21.42 15.54 -4.27
CA GLY A 34 21.76 16.83 -4.88
C GLY A 34 20.62 17.45 -5.69
N VAL A 35 20.70 18.79 -5.86
CA VAL A 35 19.66 19.61 -6.52
C VAL A 35 19.39 19.16 -7.96
N GLY A 36 20.42 18.72 -8.69
CA GLY A 36 20.28 18.24 -10.07
C GLY A 36 19.40 16.99 -10.17
N ALA A 37 19.61 16.01 -9.27
CA ALA A 37 18.82 14.78 -9.22
C ALA A 37 17.35 15.08 -8.84
N ALA A 38 17.13 15.97 -7.87
CA ALA A 38 15.80 16.42 -7.47
C ALA A 38 15.05 17.11 -8.63
N LEU A 39 15.73 17.97 -9.42
CA LEU A 39 15.15 18.63 -10.57
C LEU A 39 14.76 17.63 -11.67
N VAL A 40 15.64 16.69 -12.02
CA VAL A 40 15.35 15.62 -12.98
C VAL A 40 14.19 14.75 -12.53
N ALA A 41 14.12 14.40 -11.24
CA ALA A 41 13.01 13.60 -10.69
C ALA A 41 11.68 14.38 -10.76
N SER A 42 11.70 15.68 -10.45
CA SER A 42 10.51 16.55 -10.48
C SER A 42 10.01 16.77 -11.91
N THR A 43 10.90 17.00 -12.88
CA THR A 43 10.53 17.15 -14.31
C THR A 43 9.97 15.85 -14.88
N ARG A 44 10.56 14.69 -14.54
CA ARG A 44 10.04 13.37 -14.94
C ARG A 44 8.66 13.11 -14.34
N LEU A 45 8.43 13.49 -13.09
CA LEU A 45 7.14 13.35 -12.46
C LEU A 45 6.09 14.26 -13.11
N ALA A 46 6.42 15.52 -13.36
CA ALA A 46 5.54 16.46 -14.06
C ALA A 46 5.18 15.96 -15.46
N SER A 47 6.16 15.49 -16.24
CA SER A 47 5.90 14.90 -17.57
C SER A 47 5.03 13.65 -17.50
N ALA A 48 5.22 12.78 -16.51
CA ALA A 48 4.37 11.62 -16.29
C ALA A 48 2.91 12.04 -16.02
N HIS A 49 2.69 13.07 -15.19
CA HIS A 49 1.35 13.61 -14.94
C HIS A 49 0.69 14.22 -16.18
N LEU A 50 1.46 14.82 -17.08
CA LEU A 50 0.94 15.33 -18.36
C LEU A 50 0.47 14.19 -19.29
N VAL A 51 1.18 13.07 -19.30
CA VAL A 51 0.80 11.91 -20.13
C VAL A 51 -0.17 10.94 -19.46
N HIS A 52 -0.53 11.18 -18.19
CA HIS A 52 -1.45 10.32 -17.42
C HIS A 52 -2.77 10.04 -18.17
N PRO A 53 -3.49 11.02 -18.78
CA PRO A 53 -4.74 10.73 -19.49
C PRO A 53 -4.53 9.75 -20.64
N LEU A 54 -3.43 9.87 -21.37
CA LEU A 54 -3.08 8.95 -22.46
C LEU A 54 -2.75 7.55 -21.91
N THR A 55 -2.06 7.49 -20.77
CA THR A 55 -1.75 6.22 -20.10
C THR A 55 -3.02 5.50 -19.64
N VAL A 56 -3.94 6.23 -19.00
CA VAL A 56 -5.25 5.69 -18.58
C VAL A 56 -6.03 5.18 -19.78
N THR A 57 -6.11 5.97 -20.87
CA THR A 57 -6.81 5.57 -22.09
C THR A 57 -6.21 4.31 -22.71
N ARG A 58 -4.87 4.22 -22.77
CA ARG A 58 -4.16 3.03 -23.30
C ARG A 58 -4.32 1.80 -22.42
N ARG A 59 -4.55 1.96 -21.11
CA ARG A 59 -4.75 0.87 -20.15
C ARG A 59 -6.22 0.52 -19.95
N ARG A 60 -7.13 1.33 -20.47
CA ARG A 60 -8.57 1.07 -20.35
C ARG A 60 -8.91 -0.32 -20.89
N GLY A 61 -9.54 -1.14 -20.04
CA GLY A 61 -9.87 -2.53 -20.37
C GLY A 61 -8.70 -3.52 -20.31
N ARG A 62 -7.47 -3.10 -19.93
CA ARG A 62 -6.38 -4.03 -19.66
C ARG A 62 -6.51 -4.60 -18.27
N THR A 63 -6.19 -5.88 -18.16
CA THR A 63 -6.20 -6.65 -16.92
C THR A 63 -4.85 -7.30 -16.68
N PHE A 64 -4.66 -7.79 -15.48
CA PHE A 64 -3.63 -8.76 -15.12
C PHE A 64 -4.31 -9.94 -14.42
N ARG A 65 -3.72 -11.12 -14.55
CA ARG A 65 -4.27 -12.31 -13.93
C ARG A 65 -3.63 -12.54 -12.57
N ALA A 66 -4.49 -12.67 -11.54
CA ALA A 66 -4.08 -13.04 -10.19
C ALA A 66 -5.19 -13.88 -9.54
N MET A 67 -4.83 -14.85 -8.69
CA MET A 67 -5.78 -15.71 -7.98
C MET A 67 -6.81 -16.36 -8.91
N GLY A 68 -6.37 -16.77 -10.10
CA GLY A 68 -7.23 -17.40 -11.10
C GLY A 68 -8.20 -16.48 -11.84
N THR A 69 -8.22 -15.17 -11.54
CA THR A 69 -9.15 -14.19 -12.11
C THR A 69 -8.42 -13.05 -12.84
N GLU A 70 -9.15 -12.33 -13.70
CA GLU A 70 -8.67 -11.14 -14.39
C GLU A 70 -9.05 -9.89 -13.60
N LEU A 71 -8.06 -9.14 -13.15
CA LEU A 71 -8.22 -7.92 -12.38
C LEU A 71 -7.85 -6.68 -13.21
N PRO A 72 -8.64 -5.60 -13.17
CA PRO A 72 -8.30 -4.36 -13.87
C PRO A 72 -7.13 -3.65 -13.16
N TYR A 73 -6.25 -2.99 -13.92
CA TYR A 73 -5.23 -2.14 -13.33
C TYR A 73 -5.83 -0.89 -12.67
N GLU A 74 -5.39 -0.57 -11.44
CA GLU A 74 -5.70 0.73 -10.83
C GLU A 74 -4.86 1.84 -11.49
N THR A 75 -5.50 2.94 -11.87
CA THR A 75 -4.86 4.04 -12.61
C THR A 75 -5.06 5.41 -11.98
N THR A 76 -5.45 5.45 -10.71
CA THR A 76 -5.66 6.70 -9.95
C THR A 76 -4.39 7.53 -9.89
N ARG A 77 -4.54 8.87 -9.90
CA ARG A 77 -3.41 9.80 -9.76
C ARG A 77 -2.84 9.84 -8.34
N TYR A 78 -3.62 9.47 -7.35
CA TYR A 78 -3.15 9.43 -5.97
C TYR A 78 -1.88 8.57 -5.86
N ASN A 79 -0.87 9.08 -5.17
CA ASN A 79 0.43 8.44 -4.98
C ASN A 79 1.08 7.88 -6.27
N ASN A 80 0.77 8.44 -7.44
CA ASN A 80 1.27 7.97 -8.74
C ASN A 80 0.96 6.48 -9.02
N THR A 81 -0.17 5.99 -8.56
CA THR A 81 -0.59 4.58 -8.63
C THR A 81 -0.35 3.94 -9.99
N TRP A 82 -0.60 4.66 -11.09
CA TRP A 82 -0.37 4.13 -12.45
C TRP A 82 1.10 3.85 -12.79
N LEU A 83 2.06 4.29 -11.96
CA LEU A 83 3.51 4.12 -12.18
C LEU A 83 4.14 3.10 -11.24
N ASN A 84 3.47 2.74 -10.15
CA ASN A 84 4.02 1.91 -9.09
C ASN A 84 3.22 0.61 -8.87
N GLU A 85 3.54 -0.12 -7.84
CA GLU A 85 2.96 -1.39 -7.41
C GLU A 85 1.49 -1.28 -6.99
N ARG A 86 1.05 -0.11 -6.52
CA ARG A 86 -0.36 0.12 -6.13
C ARG A 86 -1.33 -0.17 -7.29
N THR A 87 -0.84 -0.11 -8.54
CA THR A 87 -1.64 -0.43 -9.73
C THR A 87 -2.17 -1.87 -9.72
N VAL A 88 -1.53 -2.79 -8.98
CA VAL A 88 -1.96 -4.19 -8.81
C VAL A 88 -2.40 -4.52 -7.40
N GLU A 89 -1.80 -3.90 -6.38
CA GLU A 89 -2.17 -4.14 -4.98
C GLU A 89 -3.62 -3.73 -4.69
N ILE A 90 -4.03 -2.55 -5.12
CA ILE A 90 -5.40 -2.04 -4.88
C ILE A 90 -6.47 -2.93 -5.52
N PRO A 91 -6.34 -3.39 -6.79
CA PRO A 91 -7.27 -4.36 -7.35
C PRO A 91 -7.32 -5.71 -6.62
N VAL A 92 -6.18 -6.21 -6.11
CA VAL A 92 -6.14 -7.44 -5.30
C VAL A 92 -6.94 -7.23 -4.00
N VAL A 93 -6.67 -6.15 -3.27
CA VAL A 93 -7.42 -5.81 -2.04
C VAL A 93 -8.92 -5.71 -2.34
N ARG A 94 -9.29 -4.97 -3.38
CA ARG A 94 -10.69 -4.80 -3.79
C ARG A 94 -11.36 -6.13 -4.09
N HIS A 95 -10.69 -7.01 -4.83
CA HIS A 95 -11.22 -8.33 -5.16
C HIS A 95 -11.49 -9.18 -3.92
N ILE A 96 -10.54 -9.23 -2.98
CA ILE A 96 -10.67 -9.97 -1.74
C ILE A 96 -11.81 -9.41 -0.87
N LEU A 97 -11.85 -8.10 -0.68
CA LEU A 97 -12.89 -7.45 0.13
C LEU A 97 -14.29 -7.58 -0.49
N ALA A 98 -14.40 -7.52 -1.83
CA ALA A 98 -15.66 -7.72 -2.54
C ALA A 98 -16.18 -9.16 -2.35
N GLY A 99 -15.31 -10.16 -2.34
CA GLY A 99 -15.66 -11.56 -2.06
C GLY A 99 -16.04 -11.79 -0.60
N GLN A 100 -15.28 -11.23 0.33
CA GLN A 100 -15.47 -11.40 1.78
C GLN A 100 -16.65 -10.59 2.33
N ARG A 101 -16.93 -9.40 1.77
CA ARG A 101 -17.96 -8.46 2.27
C ARG A 101 -17.86 -8.20 3.77
N PRO A 102 -16.71 -7.74 4.27
CA PRO A 102 -16.46 -7.62 5.69
C PRO A 102 -17.37 -6.56 6.33
N ARG A 103 -17.86 -6.81 7.55
CA ARG A 103 -18.59 -5.82 8.34
C ARG A 103 -17.66 -4.90 9.13
N SER A 104 -16.44 -5.35 9.38
CA SER A 104 -15.40 -4.57 10.06
C SER A 104 -14.04 -4.82 9.42
N VAL A 105 -13.25 -3.76 9.28
CA VAL A 105 -11.91 -3.78 8.69
C VAL A 105 -10.92 -3.14 9.65
N LEU A 106 -9.80 -3.80 9.90
CA LEU A 106 -8.60 -3.22 10.49
C LEU A 106 -7.59 -2.99 9.36
N GLU A 107 -7.22 -1.76 9.13
CA GLU A 107 -6.16 -1.39 8.19
C GLU A 107 -4.90 -0.99 8.95
N ILE A 108 -3.77 -1.60 8.62
CA ILE A 108 -2.45 -1.21 9.10
C ILE A 108 -1.78 -0.35 8.03
N GLY A 109 -1.52 0.92 8.36
CA GLY A 109 -1.14 1.97 7.41
C GLY A 109 -2.36 2.62 6.76
N ASN A 110 -2.34 3.94 6.58
CA ASN A 110 -3.48 4.69 6.03
C ASN A 110 -3.41 4.77 4.50
N VAL A 111 -3.64 3.66 3.80
CA VAL A 111 -3.53 3.56 2.33
C VAL A 111 -4.90 3.57 1.66
N LEU A 112 -5.80 2.68 2.07
CA LEU A 112 -7.03 2.35 1.34
C LEU A 112 -8.07 3.48 1.38
N ARG A 113 -8.12 4.25 2.47
CA ARG A 113 -8.98 5.43 2.61
C ARG A 113 -8.85 6.40 1.42
N ASN A 114 -7.66 6.48 0.84
CA ASN A 114 -7.37 7.39 -0.26
C ASN A 114 -7.88 6.90 -1.62
N TYR A 115 -8.24 5.62 -1.74
CA TYR A 115 -8.75 5.01 -2.98
C TYR A 115 -10.28 5.00 -3.05
N LYS A 116 -10.99 5.43 -2.00
CA LYS A 116 -12.46 5.50 -1.95
C LYS A 116 -13.12 4.20 -2.41
N LEU A 117 -12.68 3.09 -1.84
CA LEU A 117 -13.21 1.78 -2.20
C LEU A 117 -14.69 1.69 -1.83
N ALA A 118 -15.53 1.28 -2.78
CA ALA A 118 -16.96 1.08 -2.54
C ALA A 118 -17.23 -0.03 -1.50
N GLU A 119 -16.30 -0.96 -1.38
CA GLU A 119 -16.26 -2.07 -0.44
C GLU A 119 -16.23 -1.59 1.03
N PHE A 120 -15.84 -0.34 1.28
CA PHE A 120 -15.87 0.28 2.61
C PHE A 120 -17.13 1.08 2.92
N SER A 121 -18.10 1.11 2.01
CA SER A 121 -19.36 1.82 2.28
C SER A 121 -20.16 1.11 3.38
N GLY A 122 -20.39 1.82 4.49
CA GLY A 122 -21.09 1.27 5.66
C GLY A 122 -20.29 0.24 6.48
N VAL A 123 -19.00 0.08 6.20
CA VAL A 123 -18.10 -0.81 6.94
C VAL A 123 -17.49 -0.06 8.13
N ASP A 124 -17.41 -0.70 9.27
CA ASP A 124 -16.67 -0.22 10.43
C ASP A 124 -15.17 -0.35 10.15
N HIS A 125 -14.51 0.75 9.85
CA HIS A 125 -13.13 0.80 9.38
C HIS A 125 -12.22 1.48 10.41
N THR A 126 -11.39 0.69 11.06
CA THR A 126 -10.32 1.14 11.97
C THR A 126 -9.00 1.20 11.22
N VAL A 127 -8.32 2.33 11.28
CA VAL A 127 -6.98 2.53 10.70
C VAL A 127 -5.97 2.71 11.83
N VAL A 128 -4.89 1.94 11.80
CA VAL A 128 -3.76 2.06 12.72
C VAL A 128 -2.53 2.49 11.92
N ASP A 129 -1.99 3.67 12.23
CA ASP A 129 -0.77 4.20 11.64
C ASP A 129 -0.03 5.06 12.66
N ARG A 130 1.22 4.71 12.96
CA ARG A 130 2.01 5.35 14.01
C ARG A 130 2.29 6.83 13.74
N TYR A 131 2.39 7.21 12.48
CA TYR A 131 2.93 8.50 12.06
C TYR A 131 1.92 9.39 11.33
N GLU A 132 0.74 8.90 11.02
CA GLU A 132 -0.26 9.66 10.27
C GLU A 132 -1.07 10.57 11.20
N GLY A 133 -0.79 11.87 11.18
CA GLY A 133 -1.48 12.88 12.00
C GLY A 133 -2.82 13.32 11.38
N VAL A 134 -3.75 12.41 11.16
CA VAL A 134 -5.09 12.67 10.60
C VAL A 134 -6.15 12.21 11.60
N ASP A 135 -7.24 12.96 11.72
CA ASP A 135 -8.39 12.56 12.53
C ASP A 135 -8.91 11.16 12.09
N ASP A 136 -9.43 10.39 13.02
CA ASP A 136 -9.92 9.02 12.85
C ASP A 136 -8.84 7.98 12.50
N VAL A 137 -7.56 8.26 12.75
CA VAL A 137 -6.47 7.28 12.71
C VAL A 137 -5.97 7.02 14.13
N VAL A 138 -5.84 5.75 14.48
CA VAL A 138 -5.25 5.33 15.75
C VAL A 138 -3.73 5.41 15.62
N ASN A 139 -3.12 6.38 16.33
CA ASN A 139 -1.66 6.59 16.28
C ASN A 139 -0.96 5.67 17.27
N GLU A 140 -0.91 4.40 16.96
CA GLU A 140 -0.25 3.36 17.76
C GLU A 140 0.72 2.55 16.91
N ASP A 141 1.67 1.90 17.61
CA ASP A 141 2.60 0.96 16.98
C ASP A 141 1.88 -0.37 16.75
N VAL A 142 1.83 -0.81 15.50
CA VAL A 142 1.19 -2.07 15.11
C VAL A 142 1.74 -3.28 15.88
N ARG A 143 3.03 -3.27 16.27
CA ARG A 143 3.66 -4.37 17.02
C ARG A 143 3.03 -4.59 18.40
N THR A 144 2.46 -3.54 18.97
CA THR A 144 1.88 -3.54 20.32
C THR A 144 0.40 -3.18 20.35
N PHE A 145 -0.19 -2.81 19.21
CA PHE A 145 -1.60 -2.47 19.11
C PHE A 145 -2.49 -3.58 19.68
N ARG A 146 -3.50 -3.17 20.44
CA ARG A 146 -4.52 -4.05 21.01
C ARG A 146 -5.89 -3.41 20.88
N ALA A 147 -6.84 -4.18 20.37
CA ALA A 147 -8.26 -3.84 20.37
C ALA A 147 -9.03 -4.98 21.06
N ASP A 148 -10.10 -4.63 21.76
CA ASP A 148 -10.97 -5.59 22.46
C ASP A 148 -11.90 -6.37 21.52
N ARG A 149 -11.57 -6.38 20.23
CA ARG A 149 -12.37 -7.04 19.18
C ARG A 149 -11.50 -7.63 18.08
N ARG A 150 -12.12 -8.52 17.30
CA ARG A 150 -11.58 -9.06 16.05
C ARG A 150 -12.31 -8.45 14.86
N TYR A 151 -11.66 -8.50 13.70
CA TYR A 151 -12.13 -7.87 12.46
C TYR A 151 -12.34 -8.92 11.38
N HIS A 152 -13.37 -8.74 10.53
CA HIS A 152 -13.66 -9.62 9.40
C HIS A 152 -12.66 -9.45 8.24
N ALA A 153 -11.99 -8.31 8.16
CA ALA A 153 -10.82 -8.17 7.33
C ALA A 153 -9.71 -7.44 8.09
N VAL A 154 -8.47 -7.93 7.97
CA VAL A 154 -7.26 -7.29 8.49
C VAL A 154 -6.31 -7.08 7.32
N VAL A 155 -6.01 -5.84 6.98
CA VAL A 155 -5.33 -5.50 5.72
C VAL A 155 -4.12 -4.62 5.98
N SER A 156 -3.00 -4.91 5.32
CA SER A 156 -1.85 -4.03 5.24
C SER A 156 -1.32 -3.98 3.81
N VAL A 157 -1.16 -2.78 3.26
CA VAL A 157 -0.74 -2.58 1.87
C VAL A 157 0.54 -1.77 1.82
N SER A 158 1.67 -2.41 1.48
CA SER A 158 3.02 -1.79 1.45
C SER A 158 3.23 -0.87 2.65
N THR A 159 3.22 -1.45 3.84
CA THR A 159 3.38 -0.73 5.10
C THR A 159 4.31 -1.49 6.05
N LEU A 160 4.19 -2.83 6.12
CA LEU A 160 4.96 -3.60 7.09
C LEU A 160 6.45 -3.61 6.79
N GLU A 161 6.87 -3.39 5.55
CA GLU A 161 8.27 -3.23 5.17
C GLU A 161 8.97 -2.06 5.85
N HIS A 162 8.21 -1.06 6.29
CA HIS A 162 8.72 0.12 7.00
C HIS A 162 8.88 -0.11 8.50
N VAL A 163 8.13 -1.07 9.08
CA VAL A 163 8.08 -1.32 10.52
C VAL A 163 9.44 -1.80 11.03
N GLY A 164 10.05 -1.02 11.92
CA GLY A 164 11.38 -1.29 12.46
C GLY A 164 12.54 -1.13 11.46
N TYR A 165 12.25 -0.80 10.19
CA TYR A 165 13.29 -0.56 9.17
C TYR A 165 13.54 0.93 8.94
N ASP A 166 12.50 1.74 8.74
CA ASP A 166 12.63 3.18 8.52
C ASP A 166 12.61 3.99 9.83
N GLU A 167 12.44 3.32 10.95
CA GLU A 167 12.44 3.91 12.28
C GLU A 167 13.87 4.21 12.77
N PRO A 168 14.06 5.21 13.66
CA PRO A 168 15.37 5.48 14.25
C PRO A 168 15.94 4.27 14.99
N GLU A 169 15.11 3.58 15.76
CA GLU A 169 15.45 2.32 16.44
C GLU A 169 15.10 1.15 15.54
N LYS A 170 16.15 0.47 15.05
CA LYS A 170 15.98 -0.65 14.12
C LYS A 170 15.48 -1.89 14.84
N ASP A 171 14.52 -2.56 14.24
CA ASP A 171 13.87 -3.74 14.76
C ASP A 171 13.66 -4.77 13.64
N PRO A 172 14.64 -5.68 13.43
CA PRO A 172 14.60 -6.65 12.35
C PRO A 172 13.37 -7.58 12.38
N ASP A 173 12.83 -7.87 13.56
CA ASP A 173 11.64 -8.73 13.74
C ASP A 173 10.33 -7.93 13.79
N GLY A 174 10.41 -6.60 13.65
CA GLY A 174 9.26 -5.71 13.66
C GLY A 174 8.12 -6.12 12.72
N PRO A 175 8.40 -6.44 11.44
CA PRO A 175 7.38 -6.89 10.50
C PRO A 175 6.74 -8.23 10.90
N ILE A 176 7.50 -9.15 11.50
CA ILE A 176 6.99 -10.45 11.97
C ILE A 176 6.00 -10.24 13.11
N ARG A 177 6.38 -9.42 14.13
CA ARG A 177 5.47 -9.09 15.24
C ARG A 177 4.23 -8.33 14.76
N ALA A 178 4.37 -7.45 13.77
CA ALA A 178 3.22 -6.79 13.16
C ALA A 178 2.25 -7.79 12.52
N LEU A 179 2.76 -8.77 11.77
CA LEU A 179 1.94 -9.83 11.18
C LEU A 179 1.25 -10.70 12.25
N GLU A 180 1.93 -11.00 13.36
CA GLU A 180 1.34 -11.72 14.50
C GLU A 180 0.21 -10.90 15.15
N THR A 181 0.40 -9.61 15.33
CA THR A 181 -0.65 -8.71 15.81
C THR A 181 -1.84 -8.68 14.87
N MET A 182 -1.62 -8.62 13.57
CA MET A 182 -2.70 -8.70 12.58
C MET A 182 -3.48 -10.03 12.71
N ARG A 183 -2.80 -11.16 12.87
CA ARG A 183 -3.42 -12.48 13.09
C ARG A 183 -4.26 -12.52 14.36
N HIS A 184 -3.75 -11.91 15.44
CA HIS A 184 -4.49 -11.85 16.71
C HIS A 184 -5.84 -11.15 16.57
N HIS A 185 -5.93 -10.16 15.70
CA HIS A 185 -7.15 -9.38 15.46
C HIS A 185 -8.04 -9.96 14.36
N LEU A 186 -7.68 -11.08 13.73
CA LEU A 186 -8.47 -11.72 12.68
C LEU A 186 -9.65 -12.49 13.31
N ALA A 187 -10.87 -12.25 12.82
CA ALA A 187 -12.06 -13.02 13.20
C ALA A 187 -12.01 -14.43 12.58
N GLU A 188 -12.74 -15.39 13.16
CA GLU A 188 -12.78 -16.79 12.68
C GLU A 188 -13.32 -16.90 11.25
N ASP A 189 -14.26 -16.07 10.85
CA ASP A 189 -14.80 -15.98 9.49
C ASP A 189 -14.13 -14.86 8.64
N GLY A 190 -12.99 -14.37 9.09
CA GLY A 190 -12.30 -13.23 8.51
C GLY A 190 -11.25 -13.58 7.45
N VAL A 191 -10.70 -12.54 6.85
CA VAL A 191 -9.54 -12.62 5.94
C VAL A 191 -8.45 -11.63 6.34
N LEU A 192 -7.20 -12.10 6.37
CA LEU A 192 -6.01 -11.26 6.48
C LEU A 192 -5.36 -11.17 5.11
N LEU A 193 -5.02 -9.95 4.70
CA LEU A 193 -4.31 -9.66 3.47
C LEU A 193 -3.13 -8.74 3.77
N VAL A 194 -1.95 -9.13 3.31
CA VAL A 194 -0.75 -8.31 3.38
C VAL A 194 -0.08 -8.24 2.01
N THR A 195 0.40 -7.05 1.63
CA THR A 195 1.26 -6.88 0.46
C THR A 195 2.55 -6.18 0.85
N ILE A 196 3.68 -6.66 0.32
CA ILE A 196 5.04 -6.16 0.62
C ILE A 196 5.79 -5.94 -0.69
N PRO A 197 6.27 -4.72 -0.99
CA PRO A 197 7.23 -4.50 -2.08
C PRO A 197 8.56 -5.19 -1.74
N LEU A 198 8.97 -6.13 -2.58
CA LEU A 198 10.18 -6.92 -2.37
C LEU A 198 11.44 -6.11 -2.71
N ASP A 199 12.55 -6.44 -2.04
CA ASP A 199 13.87 -5.79 -2.14
C ASP A 199 13.88 -4.31 -1.67
N TYR A 200 12.86 -3.91 -0.91
CA TYR A 200 12.86 -2.63 -0.19
C TYR A 200 13.52 -2.77 1.19
N ASN A 201 13.13 -3.80 1.94
CA ASN A 201 13.66 -4.12 3.27
C ASN A 201 14.28 -5.53 3.24
N PRO A 202 15.61 -5.64 3.21
CA PRO A 202 16.29 -6.94 3.13
C PRO A 202 15.96 -7.89 4.29
N THR A 203 15.57 -7.34 5.45
CA THR A 203 15.25 -8.14 6.63
C THR A 203 13.93 -8.89 6.47
N ILE A 204 12.88 -8.19 5.96
CA ILE A 204 11.60 -8.85 5.71
C ILE A 204 11.72 -9.82 4.52
N ASP A 205 12.53 -9.50 3.51
CA ASP A 205 12.77 -10.41 2.39
C ASP A 205 13.45 -11.71 2.85
N ALA A 206 14.43 -11.61 3.74
CA ALA A 206 15.03 -12.78 4.36
C ALA A 206 14.01 -13.59 5.18
N ALA A 207 13.15 -12.91 5.94
CA ALA A 207 12.10 -13.57 6.72
C ALA A 207 11.03 -14.24 5.84
N ILE A 208 10.72 -13.68 4.66
CA ILE A 208 9.86 -14.31 3.65
C ILE A 208 10.56 -15.54 3.06
N ALA A 209 11.85 -15.42 2.71
CA ALA A 209 12.61 -16.49 2.09
C ALA A 209 12.78 -17.71 3.01
N ASP A 210 12.94 -17.50 4.31
CA ASP A 210 13.12 -18.56 5.31
C ASP A 210 11.80 -19.01 5.99
N GLY A 211 10.67 -18.41 5.61
CA GLY A 211 9.32 -18.78 6.06
C GLY A 211 8.90 -18.20 7.42
N ARG A 212 9.73 -17.38 8.09
CA ARG A 212 9.35 -16.70 9.34
C ARG A 212 8.25 -15.66 9.12
N PHE A 213 8.24 -15.01 7.95
CA PHE A 213 7.15 -14.16 7.50
C PHE A 213 6.44 -14.86 6.35
N SER A 214 5.32 -15.52 6.61
CA SER A 214 4.58 -16.32 5.61
C SER A 214 3.10 -16.30 5.89
N CYS A 215 2.27 -16.48 4.87
CA CYS A 215 0.84 -16.72 4.98
C CYS A 215 0.49 -18.09 4.35
N PRO A 216 -0.62 -18.74 4.78
CA PRO A 216 -1.04 -20.04 4.22
C PRO A 216 -1.19 -20.04 2.70
N GLU A 217 -1.70 -18.93 2.15
CA GLU A 217 -1.75 -18.68 0.73
C GLU A 217 -0.82 -17.49 0.43
N GLN A 218 0.14 -17.69 -0.48
CA GLN A 218 1.10 -16.64 -0.80
C GLN A 218 1.61 -16.78 -2.24
N PHE A 219 1.87 -15.64 -2.85
CA PHE A 219 2.43 -15.54 -4.20
C PHE A 219 3.14 -14.20 -4.38
N SER A 220 3.80 -14.01 -5.50
CA SER A 220 4.31 -12.71 -5.90
C SER A 220 3.56 -12.18 -7.13
N LEU A 221 3.48 -10.86 -7.23
CA LEU A 221 3.16 -10.15 -8.46
C LEU A 221 4.46 -9.52 -8.96
N ARG A 222 4.88 -9.86 -10.18
CA ARG A 222 6.15 -9.40 -10.75
C ARG A 222 5.90 -8.49 -11.95
N ARG A 223 6.59 -7.35 -11.96
CA ARG A 223 6.52 -6.38 -13.05
C ARG A 223 7.37 -6.85 -14.23
N THR A 224 6.78 -6.87 -15.42
CA THR A 224 7.42 -7.40 -16.62
C THR A 224 7.84 -6.33 -17.63
N THR A 225 7.20 -5.16 -17.62
CA THR A 225 7.41 -4.12 -18.64
C THR A 225 7.49 -2.71 -18.05
N LYS A 226 8.07 -1.79 -18.83
CA LYS A 226 8.15 -0.35 -18.48
C LYS A 226 6.77 0.31 -18.38
N ASP A 227 5.78 -0.17 -19.13
CA ASP A 227 4.40 0.30 -19.08
C ASP A 227 3.59 -0.33 -17.93
N ASN A 228 4.29 -0.87 -16.93
CA ASN A 228 3.76 -1.34 -15.66
C ASN A 228 2.77 -2.51 -15.83
N ARG A 229 3.17 -3.54 -16.59
CA ARG A 229 2.45 -4.82 -16.68
C ARG A 229 2.99 -5.79 -15.66
N TRP A 230 2.09 -6.57 -15.10
CA TRP A 230 2.37 -7.48 -14.01
C TRP A 230 1.86 -8.88 -14.31
N VAL A 231 2.52 -9.88 -13.74
CA VAL A 231 2.13 -11.29 -13.79
C VAL A 231 2.22 -11.86 -12.39
N GLN A 232 1.34 -12.81 -12.07
CA GLN A 232 1.49 -13.62 -10.86
C GLN A 232 2.58 -14.66 -11.08
N ASP A 233 3.40 -14.85 -10.03
CA ASP A 233 4.50 -15.82 -10.01
C ASP A 233 4.63 -16.39 -8.59
N ASP A 234 5.49 -17.36 -8.39
CA ASP A 234 5.81 -17.83 -7.03
C ASP A 234 6.60 -16.76 -6.23
N VAL A 235 6.65 -16.92 -4.92
CA VAL A 235 7.32 -15.98 -4.02
C VAL A 235 8.83 -15.92 -4.31
N LYS A 236 9.46 -17.06 -4.63
CA LYS A 236 10.91 -17.13 -4.90
C LYS A 236 11.28 -16.32 -6.14
N SER A 237 10.48 -16.37 -7.19
CA SER A 237 10.66 -15.55 -8.39
C SER A 237 10.55 -14.05 -8.10
N GLY A 238 9.68 -13.67 -7.17
CA GLY A 238 9.54 -12.29 -6.69
C GLY A 238 10.78 -11.80 -5.93
N LEU A 239 11.30 -12.61 -5.01
CA LEU A 239 12.50 -12.30 -4.23
C LEU A 239 13.76 -12.10 -5.09
N GLY A 240 13.78 -12.61 -6.34
CA GLY A 240 14.85 -12.35 -7.30
C GLY A 240 14.77 -11.01 -8.03
N CYS A 241 13.78 -10.16 -7.75
CA CYS A 241 13.55 -8.89 -8.43
C CYS A 241 14.06 -7.71 -7.60
N ASN A 242 14.97 -6.90 -8.13
CA ASN A 242 15.56 -5.78 -7.41
C ASN A 242 14.66 -4.54 -7.44
N TYR A 243 14.46 -3.91 -6.27
CA TYR A 243 13.71 -2.67 -6.12
C TYR A 243 14.38 -1.51 -6.90
N GLY A 244 13.59 -0.77 -7.66
CA GLY A 244 14.06 0.43 -8.35
C GLY A 244 15.09 0.24 -9.47
N SER A 245 15.62 -0.98 -9.69
CA SER A 245 16.75 -1.20 -10.61
C SER A 245 16.35 -1.28 -12.08
N ARG A 246 15.34 -2.07 -12.42
CA ARG A 246 14.86 -2.24 -13.79
C ARG A 246 13.75 -1.25 -14.12
N PHE A 247 12.85 -1.06 -13.16
CA PHE A 247 11.75 -0.11 -13.21
C PHE A 247 11.77 0.70 -11.92
N ARG A 248 11.26 1.91 -11.96
CA ARG A 248 11.11 2.72 -10.77
C ARG A 248 10.09 2.08 -9.81
N ASN A 249 10.32 2.18 -8.49
CA ASN A 249 9.53 1.56 -7.42
C ASN A 249 9.68 0.02 -7.41
N ALA A 250 8.73 -0.71 -6.84
CA ALA A 250 8.81 -2.15 -6.76
C ALA A 250 8.77 -2.85 -8.13
N ASN A 251 9.61 -3.86 -8.28
CA ASN A 251 9.61 -4.78 -9.42
C ASN A 251 8.89 -6.08 -9.11
N ALA A 252 8.68 -6.37 -7.83
CA ALA A 252 7.84 -7.45 -7.35
C ALA A 252 7.15 -7.05 -6.03
N VAL A 253 5.99 -7.64 -5.79
CA VAL A 253 5.19 -7.50 -4.57
C VAL A 253 4.88 -8.90 -4.07
N TYR A 254 5.20 -9.17 -2.81
CA TYR A 254 4.67 -10.31 -2.09
C TYR A 254 3.20 -10.06 -1.75
N VAL A 255 2.37 -11.07 -1.92
CA VAL A 255 0.97 -11.09 -1.49
C VAL A 255 0.75 -12.28 -0.60
N GLY A 256 0.32 -12.03 0.63
CA GLY A 256 0.01 -13.06 1.62
C GLY A 256 -1.45 -12.99 2.04
N LEU A 257 -2.11 -14.14 2.07
CA LEU A 257 -3.50 -14.31 2.46
C LEU A 257 -3.63 -15.38 3.54
N GLN A 258 -4.53 -15.13 4.49
CA GLN A 258 -4.91 -16.09 5.52
C GLN A 258 -6.40 -15.93 5.83
N HIS A 259 -7.15 -17.04 5.80
CA HIS A 259 -8.51 -17.09 6.32
C HIS A 259 -8.49 -17.41 7.82
N GLY A 260 -9.40 -16.80 8.58
CA GLY A 260 -9.65 -17.13 9.97
C GLY A 260 -10.17 -18.59 10.10
N ARG A 261 -9.94 -19.18 11.25
CA ARG A 261 -10.33 -20.58 11.56
C ARG A 261 -11.23 -20.58 12.77
#